data_93b21dbd518db2b19f1174e322d6cc21
#
_entry.id   93b21dbd518db2b19f1174e322d6cc21
#
_cell.length_a   1.000
_cell.length_b   1.000
_cell.length_c   1.000
_cell.angle_alpha   90.00
_cell.angle_beta   90.00
_cell.angle_gamma   90.00
#
_symmetry.space_group_name_H-M   'P 1'
#
loop_
_entity.id
_entity.type
_entity.pdbx_description
1 polymer ?
#
loop_
_entity_poly.entity_id
_entity_poly.type
_entity_poly.pdbx_seq_one_letter_code
_entity_poly.pdbx_strand_id
1 'polypeptide(L)'
;MRPDFDFFTIFVQGLSSIEVAVAVIGFVSAAAFAGLWATKLGRIILPQPQESRVADFLPFNKLMADGITIRCYNGSFARVFKVEGVDLSFVTDEKSLSMMEARKSWIDSMSDLQVVCRVITLRERISMEADSGDFGNQLLEQISMTWRNNLDRVYSNGHYIVLSVADRPEALKDLNYASQALLATLNDYGVKPMFETEDSAAADSPLAIFSKICSPLSKPMPKVRGAEGYQLNELLTADHIHFTDEKGLIKFFSGDKEMFAIVMGIRSSGDYMDEGMIASLLSIDCEL
;
A
#
# COMPACT_ATOMS: atom_id res chain seq x y z
N MET A 1 65.23 -21.08 12.75
CA MET A 1 65.43 -19.65 12.71
C MET A 1 64.53 -19.07 11.60
N ARG A 2 63.37 -18.50 11.93
CA ARG A 2 62.54 -17.72 10.99
C ARG A 2 62.97 -16.26 11.14
N PRO A 3 63.30 -15.54 10.10
CA PRO A 3 63.53 -14.11 10.18
C PRO A 3 62.14 -13.46 10.38
N ASP A 4 61.94 -12.88 11.55
CA ASP A 4 60.83 -11.96 11.79
C ASP A 4 61.12 -10.71 10.91
N PHE A 5 60.44 -10.68 9.76
CA PHE A 5 60.42 -9.50 8.89
C PHE A 5 59.55 -8.45 9.57
N ASP A 6 60.15 -7.51 10.25
CA ASP A 6 59.54 -6.34 10.83
C ASP A 6 59.19 -5.36 9.71
N PHE A 7 58.05 -5.63 9.05
CA PHE A 7 57.54 -4.86 7.92
C PHE A 7 57.36 -3.37 8.26
N PHE A 8 57.12 -3.10 9.56
CA PHE A 8 56.94 -1.74 10.07
C PHE A 8 58.26 -0.96 10.12
N THR A 9 59.35 -1.61 10.47
CA THR A 9 60.66 -0.98 10.56
C THR A 9 61.20 -0.61 9.18
N ILE A 10 60.95 -1.43 8.14
CA ILE A 10 61.37 -1.17 6.77
C ILE A 10 60.56 -0.01 6.15
N PHE A 11 59.29 0.11 6.46
CA PHE A 11 58.43 1.18 5.93
C PHE A 11 58.82 2.56 6.49
N VAL A 12 59.20 2.62 7.76
CA VAL A 12 59.56 3.89 8.43
C VAL A 12 60.95 4.40 8.05
N GLN A 13 61.90 3.52 7.69
CA GLN A 13 63.28 3.94 7.30
C GLN A 13 63.39 4.61 5.93
N GLY A 14 62.35 4.49 5.06
CA GLY A 14 62.37 5.11 3.72
C GLY A 14 61.67 6.47 3.62
N LEU A 15 60.97 6.90 4.69
CA LEU A 15 60.19 8.13 4.67
C LEU A 15 60.94 9.30 5.30
N SER A 16 60.85 10.49 4.71
CA SER A 16 61.34 11.70 5.36
C SER A 16 60.56 11.99 6.64
N SER A 17 61.15 12.72 7.58
CA SER A 17 60.47 13.06 8.85
C SER A 17 59.12 13.75 8.67
N ILE A 18 58.92 14.44 7.56
CA ILE A 18 57.66 15.11 7.21
C ILE A 18 56.63 14.08 6.75
N GLU A 19 57.01 13.09 5.93
CA GLU A 19 56.11 12.04 5.45
C GLU A 19 55.66 11.13 6.58
N VAL A 20 56.52 10.81 7.53
CA VAL A 20 56.16 10.08 8.74
C VAL A 20 55.15 10.87 9.59
N ALA A 21 55.37 12.17 9.76
CA ALA A 21 54.46 13.02 10.50
C ALA A 21 53.08 13.11 9.83
N VAL A 22 53.03 13.23 8.50
CA VAL A 22 51.79 13.25 7.72
C VAL A 22 51.04 11.91 7.81
N ALA A 23 51.77 10.78 7.71
CA ALA A 23 51.19 9.45 7.83
C ALA A 23 50.59 9.20 9.22
N VAL A 24 51.30 9.62 10.29
CA VAL A 24 50.79 9.49 11.68
C VAL A 24 49.57 10.36 11.91
N ILE A 25 49.57 11.61 11.44
CA ILE A 25 48.42 12.50 11.53
C ILE A 25 47.21 11.91 10.78
N GLY A 26 47.46 11.39 9.56
CA GLY A 26 46.42 10.73 8.76
C GLY A 26 45.81 9.51 9.46
N PHE A 27 46.65 8.66 10.04
CA PHE A 27 46.24 7.47 10.77
C PHE A 27 45.46 7.83 12.04
N VAL A 28 45.92 8.79 12.83
CA VAL A 28 45.24 9.25 14.04
C VAL A 28 43.93 9.90 13.69
N SER A 29 43.83 10.66 12.61
CA SER A 29 42.58 11.26 12.13
C SER A 29 41.59 10.21 11.67
N ALA A 30 42.05 9.20 10.93
CA ALA A 30 41.19 8.09 10.48
C ALA A 30 40.70 7.24 11.66
N ALA A 31 41.56 6.97 12.66
CA ALA A 31 41.16 6.24 13.86
C ALA A 31 40.19 7.04 14.73
N ALA A 32 40.39 8.35 14.86
CA ALA A 32 39.47 9.24 15.56
C ALA A 32 38.11 9.31 14.85
N PHE A 33 38.09 9.38 13.52
CA PHE A 33 36.87 9.37 12.73
C PHE A 33 36.11 8.03 12.83
N ALA A 34 36.84 6.91 12.77
CA ALA A 34 36.24 5.59 12.97
C ALA A 34 35.71 5.41 14.41
N GLY A 35 36.42 5.92 15.41
CA GLY A 35 35.98 5.92 16.81
C GLY A 35 34.75 6.80 17.02
N LEU A 36 34.69 7.99 16.43
CA LEU A 36 33.52 8.84 16.44
C LEU A 36 32.33 8.17 15.75
N TRP A 37 32.53 7.50 14.63
CA TRP A 37 31.51 6.75 13.91
C TRP A 37 30.89 5.62 14.77
N ALA A 38 31.73 4.92 15.54
CA ALA A 38 31.29 3.82 16.40
C ALA A 38 30.57 4.27 17.69
N THR A 39 30.69 5.56 18.06
CA THR A 39 30.08 6.10 19.28
C THR A 39 28.70 6.72 19.04
N LYS A 40 27.87 6.80 20.11
CA LYS A 40 26.58 7.52 20.05
C LYS A 40 26.74 8.98 19.64
N LEU A 41 27.87 9.63 19.96
CA LEU A 41 28.18 11.01 19.57
C LEU A 41 28.41 11.13 18.05
N GLY A 42 29.08 10.16 17.41
CA GLY A 42 29.24 10.14 15.98
C GLY A 42 27.94 10.04 15.23
N ARG A 43 26.96 9.31 15.80
CA ARG A 43 25.59 9.23 15.24
C ARG A 43 24.83 10.54 15.28
N ILE A 44 25.20 11.47 16.19
CA ILE A 44 24.56 12.79 16.29
C ILE A 44 25.23 13.80 15.34
N ILE A 45 26.56 13.69 15.15
CA ILE A 45 27.37 14.69 14.42
C ILE A 45 27.47 14.36 12.94
N LEU A 46 27.54 13.06 12.58
CA LEU A 46 27.60 12.65 11.19
C LEU A 46 26.17 12.49 10.64
N PRO A 47 25.86 13.10 9.49
CA PRO A 47 24.57 12.85 8.85
C PRO A 47 24.48 11.36 8.53
N GLN A 48 23.71 10.65 9.37
CA GLN A 48 23.36 9.27 9.06
C GLN A 48 22.41 9.30 7.87
N PRO A 49 22.52 8.37 6.91
CA PRO A 49 21.44 8.17 5.98
C PRO A 49 20.19 7.93 6.83
N GLN A 50 19.28 8.90 6.83
CA GLN A 50 17.98 8.70 7.44
C GLN A 50 17.35 7.52 6.69
N GLU A 51 17.18 6.42 7.39
CA GLU A 51 16.31 5.36 6.90
C GLU A 51 14.92 5.98 6.77
N SER A 52 14.57 6.37 5.56
CA SER A 52 13.25 6.92 5.27
C SER A 52 12.24 5.78 5.45
N ARG A 53 11.31 5.98 6.37
CA ARG A 53 10.21 5.05 6.59
C ARG A 53 9.22 5.20 5.44
N VAL A 54 8.58 4.10 5.03
CA VAL A 54 7.51 4.17 4.03
C VAL A 54 6.39 5.12 4.49
N ALA A 55 6.14 5.19 5.79
CA ALA A 55 5.22 6.14 6.40
C ALA A 55 5.50 7.61 5.97
N ASP A 56 6.76 7.99 5.80
CA ASP A 56 7.15 9.37 5.45
C ASP A 56 6.74 9.74 4.01
N PHE A 57 6.51 8.74 3.15
CA PHE A 57 6.06 8.94 1.77
C PHE A 57 4.53 8.90 1.62
N LEU A 58 3.80 8.42 2.62
CA LEU A 58 2.35 8.38 2.55
C LEU A 58 1.77 9.78 2.82
N PRO A 59 0.87 10.25 1.94
CA PRO A 59 0.37 11.61 2.03
C PRO A 59 -0.67 11.83 3.13
N PHE A 60 -1.12 10.79 3.82
CA PHE A 60 -2.27 10.83 4.72
C PHE A 60 -1.95 11.53 6.05
N ASN A 61 -2.69 12.58 6.34
CA ASN A 61 -2.52 13.35 7.58
C ASN A 61 -3.59 12.97 8.61
N LYS A 62 -4.87 13.19 8.28
CA LYS A 62 -5.96 12.92 9.21
C LYS A 62 -7.27 12.57 8.51
N LEU A 63 -8.09 11.79 9.19
CA LEU A 63 -9.49 11.60 8.84
C LEU A 63 -10.27 12.79 9.43
N MET A 64 -11.13 13.41 8.62
CA MET A 64 -11.92 14.54 9.05
C MET A 64 -13.09 14.11 9.95
N ALA A 65 -13.72 15.07 10.63
CA ALA A 65 -14.83 14.81 11.56
C ALA A 65 -16.05 14.16 10.88
N ASP A 66 -16.19 14.30 9.56
CA ASP A 66 -17.25 13.63 8.78
C ASP A 66 -17.06 12.11 8.66
N GLY A 67 -15.89 11.58 9.03
CA GLY A 67 -15.56 10.16 8.95
C GLY A 67 -15.38 9.61 7.54
N ILE A 68 -15.48 10.45 6.50
CA ILE A 68 -15.45 10.09 5.08
C ILE A 68 -14.24 10.68 4.38
N THR A 69 -13.90 11.93 4.75
CA THR A 69 -12.89 12.73 4.04
C THR A 69 -11.52 12.58 4.69
N ILE A 70 -10.56 12.14 3.90
CA ILE A 70 -9.14 12.05 4.28
C ILE A 70 -8.48 13.38 3.87
N ARG A 71 -7.81 14.04 4.80
CA ARG A 71 -6.94 15.18 4.51
C ARG A 71 -5.50 14.70 4.42
N CYS A 72 -4.79 15.14 3.38
CA CYS A 72 -3.38 14.84 3.17
C CYS A 72 -2.46 15.97 3.68
N TYR A 73 -1.18 15.68 3.87
CA TYR A 73 -0.16 16.66 4.30
C TYR A 73 0.03 17.80 3.30
N ASN A 74 -0.13 17.52 2.01
CA ASN A 74 -0.07 18.51 0.94
C ASN A 74 -1.35 19.36 0.81
N GLY A 75 -2.27 19.27 1.78
CA GLY A 75 -3.54 19.99 1.77
C GLY A 75 -4.63 19.37 0.90
N SER A 76 -4.33 18.35 0.08
CA SER A 76 -5.32 17.67 -0.75
C SER A 76 -6.32 16.88 0.08
N PHE A 77 -7.49 16.60 -0.51
CA PHE A 77 -8.55 15.81 0.11
C PHE A 77 -8.86 14.60 -0.74
N ALA A 78 -9.24 13.50 -0.09
CA ALA A 78 -9.64 12.28 -0.77
C ALA A 78 -10.87 11.65 -0.09
N ARG A 79 -11.67 10.92 -0.89
CA ARG A 79 -12.77 10.07 -0.44
C ARG A 79 -12.71 8.74 -1.14
N VAL A 80 -13.12 7.70 -0.42
CA VAL A 80 -13.13 6.33 -0.92
C VAL A 80 -14.57 5.82 -0.98
N PHE A 81 -14.88 5.17 -2.09
CA PHE A 81 -16.18 4.54 -2.32
C PHE A 81 -15.95 3.07 -2.65
N LYS A 82 -16.70 2.19 -2.02
CA LYS A 82 -16.73 0.77 -2.35
C LYS A 82 -17.77 0.56 -3.45
N VAL A 83 -17.43 -0.26 -4.43
CA VAL A 83 -18.32 -0.67 -5.52
C VAL A 83 -18.66 -2.13 -5.33
N GLU A 84 -19.91 -2.47 -5.13
CA GLU A 84 -20.35 -3.86 -4.98
C GLU A 84 -20.34 -4.60 -6.32
N GLY A 85 -20.53 -3.85 -7.41
CA GLY A 85 -20.64 -4.41 -8.75
C GLY A 85 -22.04 -4.96 -9.03
N VAL A 86 -22.21 -5.43 -10.26
CA VAL A 86 -23.46 -6.04 -10.73
C VAL A 86 -23.11 -7.30 -11.50
N ASP A 87 -23.82 -8.37 -11.23
CA ASP A 87 -23.73 -9.57 -12.04
C ASP A 87 -24.53 -9.36 -13.35
N LEU A 88 -23.79 -9.13 -14.42
CA LEU A 88 -24.37 -8.88 -15.73
C LEU A 88 -25.15 -10.07 -16.29
N SER A 89 -24.97 -11.28 -15.75
CA SER A 89 -25.73 -12.47 -16.19
C SER A 89 -27.23 -12.36 -15.93
N PHE A 90 -27.63 -11.50 -14.98
CA PHE A 90 -29.02 -11.26 -14.62
C PHE A 90 -29.56 -9.91 -15.09
N VAL A 91 -28.80 -9.17 -15.88
CA VAL A 91 -29.17 -7.84 -16.37
C VAL A 91 -29.56 -7.93 -17.83
N THR A 92 -30.69 -7.28 -18.19
CA THR A 92 -31.12 -7.19 -19.60
C THR A 92 -30.17 -6.29 -20.39
N ASP A 93 -30.08 -6.51 -21.71
CA ASP A 93 -29.23 -5.70 -22.59
C ASP A 93 -29.56 -4.19 -22.51
N GLU A 94 -30.84 -3.84 -22.40
CA GLU A 94 -31.30 -2.46 -22.23
C GLU A 94 -30.78 -1.85 -20.91
N LYS A 95 -30.86 -2.60 -19.82
CA LYS A 95 -30.34 -2.14 -18.53
C LYS A 95 -28.81 -2.03 -18.54
N SER A 96 -28.12 -2.96 -19.16
CA SER A 96 -26.67 -2.92 -19.33
C SER A 96 -26.25 -1.67 -20.11
N LEU A 97 -26.94 -1.37 -21.21
CA LEU A 97 -26.66 -0.15 -22.00
C LEU A 97 -26.91 1.12 -21.17
N SER A 98 -28.05 1.19 -20.47
CA SER A 98 -28.36 2.31 -19.58
C SER A 98 -27.27 2.53 -18.49
N MET A 99 -26.76 1.46 -17.93
CA MET A 99 -25.67 1.51 -16.95
C MET A 99 -24.35 2.02 -17.59
N MET A 100 -24.04 1.60 -18.81
CA MET A 100 -22.87 2.11 -19.55
C MET A 100 -23.01 3.62 -19.84
N GLU A 101 -24.19 4.07 -20.26
CA GLU A 101 -24.48 5.49 -20.50
C GLU A 101 -24.37 6.30 -19.20
N ALA A 102 -24.89 5.79 -18.09
CA ALA A 102 -24.74 6.42 -16.78
C ALA A 102 -23.27 6.59 -16.40
N ARG A 103 -22.45 5.55 -16.59
CA ARG A 103 -20.99 5.61 -16.34
C ARG A 103 -20.30 6.65 -17.22
N LYS A 104 -20.64 6.68 -18.52
CA LYS A 104 -20.11 7.69 -19.44
C LYS A 104 -20.50 9.10 -18.99
N SER A 105 -21.79 9.34 -18.72
CA SER A 105 -22.32 10.62 -18.26
C SER A 105 -21.61 11.10 -16.98
N TRP A 106 -21.34 10.18 -16.04
CA TRP A 106 -20.58 10.51 -14.83
C TRP A 106 -19.15 10.94 -15.17
N ILE A 107 -18.42 10.20 -16.03
CA ILE A 107 -17.06 10.55 -16.45
C ILE A 107 -17.05 11.92 -17.13
N ASP A 108 -18.00 12.16 -18.03
CA ASP A 108 -18.11 13.43 -18.73
C ASP A 108 -18.38 14.60 -17.76
N SER A 109 -19.22 14.38 -16.73
CA SER A 109 -19.50 15.37 -15.68
C SER A 109 -18.29 15.73 -14.82
N MET A 110 -17.30 14.84 -14.75
CA MET A 110 -16.07 15.04 -14.00
C MET A 110 -15.02 15.83 -14.77
N SER A 111 -15.17 15.97 -16.09
CA SER A 111 -14.17 16.61 -16.95
C SER A 111 -13.90 18.07 -16.59
N ASP A 112 -14.94 18.78 -16.18
CA ASP A 112 -14.87 20.20 -15.78
C ASP A 112 -14.41 20.41 -14.33
N LEU A 113 -14.43 19.32 -13.54
CA LEU A 113 -13.98 19.32 -12.16
C LEU A 113 -12.52 18.91 -12.13
N GLN A 114 -11.68 19.69 -11.46
CA GLN A 114 -10.28 19.28 -11.26
C GLN A 114 -10.18 18.18 -10.17
N VAL A 115 -10.93 17.12 -10.36
CA VAL A 115 -11.01 15.94 -9.48
C VAL A 115 -10.30 14.78 -10.15
N VAL A 116 -9.40 14.15 -9.43
CA VAL A 116 -8.73 12.93 -9.91
C VAL A 116 -9.52 11.72 -9.42
N CYS A 117 -9.94 10.89 -10.37
CA CYS A 117 -10.58 9.60 -10.09
C CYS A 117 -9.56 8.47 -10.27
N ARG A 118 -9.47 7.59 -9.28
CA ARG A 118 -8.69 6.34 -9.36
C ARG A 118 -9.61 5.18 -9.06
N VAL A 119 -9.53 4.16 -9.89
CA VAL A 119 -10.20 2.88 -9.64
C VAL A 119 -9.14 1.91 -9.11
N ILE A 120 -9.44 1.27 -8.00
CA ILE A 120 -8.57 0.30 -7.35
C ILE A 120 -9.35 -1.00 -7.24
N THR A 121 -8.74 -2.09 -7.69
CA THR A 121 -9.27 -3.45 -7.48
C THR A 121 -8.28 -4.19 -6.59
N LEU A 122 -8.75 -4.66 -5.44
CA LEU A 122 -8.00 -5.55 -4.57
C LEU A 122 -8.52 -6.97 -4.74
N ARG A 123 -7.62 -7.87 -5.07
CA ARG A 123 -7.88 -9.29 -5.13
C ARG A 123 -7.26 -9.96 -3.91
N GLU A 124 -8.07 -10.50 -3.06
CA GLU A 124 -7.65 -11.13 -1.82
C GLU A 124 -8.05 -12.60 -1.81
N ARG A 125 -7.18 -13.44 -1.29
CA ARG A 125 -7.50 -14.85 -1.06
C ARG A 125 -8.50 -14.96 0.08
N ILE A 126 -9.61 -15.63 -0.15
CA ILE A 126 -10.59 -15.89 0.90
C ILE A 126 -10.20 -17.19 1.61
N SER A 127 -9.94 -17.08 2.92
CA SER A 127 -9.92 -18.25 3.79
C SER A 127 -11.36 -18.54 4.22
N MET A 128 -11.99 -19.50 3.58
CA MET A 128 -13.28 -20.01 4.05
C MET A 128 -13.03 -20.96 5.21
N GLU A 129 -13.21 -20.48 6.43
CA GLU A 129 -13.45 -21.36 7.57
C GLU A 129 -14.83 -22.01 7.36
N ALA A 130 -14.84 -23.11 6.62
CA ALA A 130 -16.07 -23.87 6.47
C ALA A 130 -16.41 -24.48 7.83
N ASP A 131 -17.58 -24.13 8.33
CA ASP A 131 -18.16 -24.74 9.51
C ASP A 131 -18.14 -26.27 9.32
N SER A 132 -17.47 -26.97 10.22
CA SER A 132 -17.35 -28.42 10.19
C SER A 132 -18.64 -29.05 10.70
N GLY A 133 -19.75 -28.83 9.97
CA GLY A 133 -20.99 -29.49 10.27
C GLY A 133 -20.75 -31.00 10.28
N ASP A 134 -21.11 -31.63 11.39
CA ASP A 134 -21.21 -33.10 11.46
C ASP A 134 -22.40 -33.51 10.61
N PHE A 135 -22.12 -33.98 9.39
CA PHE A 135 -23.16 -34.38 8.45
C PHE A 135 -23.74 -35.78 8.78
N GLY A 136 -23.15 -36.51 9.77
CA GLY A 136 -23.56 -37.84 10.12
C GLY A 136 -23.51 -38.86 8.98
N ASN A 137 -22.87 -38.49 7.83
CA ASN A 137 -22.77 -39.30 6.64
C ASN A 137 -21.37 -39.12 6.02
N GLN A 138 -20.62 -40.21 5.96
CA GLN A 138 -19.25 -40.24 5.46
C GLN A 138 -19.09 -39.72 4.03
N LEU A 139 -20.08 -39.93 3.15
CA LEU A 139 -20.07 -39.43 1.77
C LEU A 139 -20.19 -37.89 1.74
N LEU A 140 -21.07 -37.34 2.56
CA LEU A 140 -21.23 -35.88 2.67
C LEU A 140 -19.99 -35.21 3.27
N GLU A 141 -19.33 -35.88 4.21
CA GLU A 141 -18.05 -35.41 4.76
C GLU A 141 -16.95 -35.39 3.68
N GLN A 142 -16.85 -36.45 2.88
CA GLN A 142 -15.88 -36.49 1.77
C GLN A 142 -16.14 -35.41 0.71
N ILE A 143 -17.41 -35.21 0.35
CA ILE A 143 -17.80 -34.12 -0.56
C ILE A 143 -17.42 -32.77 0.05
N SER A 144 -17.74 -32.54 1.30
CA SER A 144 -17.41 -31.31 2.02
C SER A 144 -15.90 -31.09 2.09
N MET A 145 -15.10 -32.12 2.39
CA MET A 145 -13.63 -32.02 2.38
C MET A 145 -13.07 -31.70 1.00
N THR A 146 -13.61 -32.32 -0.05
CA THR A 146 -13.19 -32.05 -1.43
C THR A 146 -13.51 -30.62 -1.85
N TRP A 147 -14.68 -30.13 -1.47
CA TRP A 147 -15.08 -28.74 -1.69
C TRP A 147 -14.16 -27.77 -0.94
N ARG A 148 -13.86 -28.03 0.34
CA ARG A 148 -12.93 -27.20 1.14
C ARG A 148 -11.57 -27.08 0.48
N ASN A 149 -10.99 -28.21 0.06
CA ASN A 149 -9.67 -28.21 -0.59
C ASN A 149 -9.68 -27.43 -1.91
N ASN A 150 -10.81 -27.35 -2.60
CA ASN A 150 -10.96 -26.54 -3.81
C ASN A 150 -11.25 -25.06 -3.49
N LEU A 151 -11.89 -24.77 -2.37
CA LEU A 151 -12.21 -23.40 -1.93
C LEU A 151 -11.00 -22.66 -1.34
N ASP A 152 -9.94 -23.37 -0.96
CA ASP A 152 -8.68 -22.75 -0.50
C ASP A 152 -7.99 -21.86 -1.57
N ARG A 153 -8.47 -21.92 -2.82
CA ARG A 153 -7.98 -21.13 -3.95
C ARG A 153 -8.99 -20.10 -4.47
N VAL A 154 -9.97 -19.75 -3.67
CA VAL A 154 -10.96 -18.75 -4.08
C VAL A 154 -10.47 -17.35 -3.71
N TYR A 155 -10.62 -16.45 -4.66
CA TYR A 155 -10.28 -15.03 -4.48
C TYR A 155 -11.55 -14.19 -4.49
N SER A 156 -11.58 -13.15 -3.65
CA SER A 156 -12.56 -12.08 -3.70
C SER A 156 -11.96 -10.84 -4.32
N ASN A 157 -12.69 -10.19 -5.20
CA ASN A 157 -12.30 -8.93 -5.78
C ASN A 157 -13.10 -7.80 -5.11
N GLY A 158 -12.43 -6.90 -4.43
CA GLY A 158 -13.00 -5.67 -3.91
C GLY A 158 -12.71 -4.52 -4.87
N HIS A 159 -13.74 -3.81 -5.30
CA HIS A 159 -13.60 -2.67 -6.21
C HIS A 159 -13.85 -1.37 -5.45
N TYR A 160 -12.98 -0.39 -5.69
CA TYR A 160 -13.02 0.90 -5.00
C TYR A 160 -12.79 2.04 -5.97
N ILE A 161 -13.46 3.15 -5.73
CA ILE A 161 -13.25 4.42 -6.43
C ILE A 161 -12.71 5.41 -5.40
N VAL A 162 -11.56 6.02 -5.71
CA VAL A 162 -10.96 7.08 -4.91
C VAL A 162 -11.05 8.38 -5.67
N LEU A 163 -11.81 9.33 -5.13
CA LEU A 163 -11.86 10.71 -5.63
C LEU A 163 -10.90 11.57 -4.82
N SER A 164 -10.05 12.34 -5.48
CA SER A 164 -9.11 13.23 -4.82
C SER A 164 -9.03 14.60 -5.51
N VAL A 165 -8.86 15.64 -4.69
CA VAL A 165 -8.77 17.03 -5.15
C VAL A 165 -7.54 17.66 -4.53
N ALA A 166 -6.77 18.40 -5.33
CA ALA A 166 -5.63 19.18 -4.85
C ALA A 166 -6.07 20.31 -3.93
N ASP A 167 -5.15 20.79 -3.08
CA ASP A 167 -5.40 21.94 -2.20
C ASP A 167 -5.68 23.20 -3.02
N ARG A 168 -6.90 23.72 -2.87
CA ARG A 168 -7.36 24.96 -3.50
C ARG A 168 -8.60 25.51 -2.79
N PRO A 169 -8.98 26.78 -2.99
CA PRO A 169 -10.17 27.36 -2.42
C PRO A 169 -11.40 26.55 -2.71
N GLU A 170 -12.19 26.09 -2.88
CA GLU A 170 -13.35 25.26 -3.21
C GLU A 170 -13.12 23.75 -3.33
N ALA A 171 -11.92 23.24 -2.99
CA ALA A 171 -11.60 21.81 -3.12
C ALA A 171 -12.64 20.87 -2.49
N LEU A 172 -13.10 21.18 -1.28
CA LEU A 172 -14.12 20.39 -0.60
C LEU A 172 -15.49 20.48 -1.28
N LYS A 173 -15.83 21.63 -1.87
CA LYS A 173 -17.10 21.80 -2.59
C LYS A 173 -17.10 20.93 -3.84
N ASP A 174 -16.01 20.94 -4.60
CA ASP A 174 -15.87 20.14 -5.82
C ASP A 174 -15.85 18.64 -5.48
N LEU A 175 -15.16 18.26 -4.40
CA LEU A 175 -15.17 16.88 -3.94
C LEU A 175 -16.56 16.43 -3.47
N ASN A 176 -17.33 17.31 -2.82
CA ASN A 176 -18.72 17.04 -2.45
C ASN A 176 -19.60 16.85 -3.67
N TYR A 177 -19.48 17.75 -4.65
CA TYR A 177 -20.25 17.65 -5.89
C TYR A 177 -19.93 16.35 -6.64
N ALA A 178 -18.64 16.06 -6.84
CA ALA A 178 -18.20 14.83 -7.49
C ALA A 178 -18.68 13.58 -6.76
N SER A 179 -18.65 13.59 -5.43
CA SER A 179 -19.12 12.48 -4.59
C SER A 179 -20.62 12.25 -4.75
N GLN A 180 -21.41 13.32 -4.74
CA GLN A 180 -22.86 13.25 -4.93
C GLN A 180 -23.22 12.79 -6.34
N ALA A 181 -22.54 13.32 -7.37
CA ALA A 181 -22.72 12.88 -8.73
C ALA A 181 -22.40 11.39 -8.90
N LEU A 182 -21.31 10.90 -8.29
CA LEU A 182 -20.95 9.49 -8.30
C LEU A 182 -22.05 8.63 -7.70
N LEU A 183 -22.52 8.96 -6.51
CA LEU A 183 -23.56 8.18 -5.81
C LEU A 183 -24.90 8.18 -6.54
N ALA A 184 -25.27 9.32 -7.12
CA ALA A 184 -26.52 9.46 -7.88
C ALA A 184 -26.49 8.68 -9.21
N THR A 185 -25.38 8.78 -9.94
CA THR A 185 -25.26 8.25 -11.30
C THR A 185 -24.91 6.76 -11.31
N LEU A 186 -24.06 6.32 -10.38
CA LEU A 186 -23.61 4.92 -10.31
C LEU A 186 -24.31 4.11 -9.21
N ASN A 187 -25.50 4.52 -8.81
CA ASN A 187 -26.29 3.79 -7.80
C ASN A 187 -26.55 2.33 -8.21
N ASP A 188 -26.83 2.08 -9.47
CA ASP A 188 -27.05 0.74 -10.02
C ASP A 188 -25.84 -0.20 -9.90
N TYR A 189 -24.64 0.35 -9.74
CA TYR A 189 -23.43 -0.42 -9.46
C TYR A 189 -23.19 -0.70 -7.98
N GLY A 190 -24.13 -0.32 -7.11
CA GLY A 190 -24.01 -0.52 -5.67
C GLY A 190 -22.85 0.29 -5.05
N VAL A 191 -22.64 1.51 -5.52
CA VAL A 191 -21.59 2.39 -4.99
C VAL A 191 -22.00 2.93 -3.63
N LYS A 192 -21.13 2.76 -2.63
CA LYS A 192 -21.32 3.20 -1.25
C LYS A 192 -20.10 3.97 -0.76
N PRO A 193 -20.27 5.09 -0.04
CA PRO A 193 -19.15 5.75 0.60
C PRO A 193 -18.58 4.87 1.70
N MET A 194 -17.28 4.78 1.80
CA MET A 194 -16.63 4.22 2.99
C MET A 194 -16.59 5.29 4.08
N PHE A 195 -16.98 4.92 5.29
CA PHE A 195 -17.00 5.86 6.40
C PHE A 195 -16.67 5.17 7.72
N GLU A 196 -16.10 5.92 8.63
CA GLU A 196 -15.76 5.45 9.96
C GLU A 196 -16.61 6.17 11.01
N THR A 197 -17.36 5.37 11.76
CA THR A 197 -18.11 5.79 12.94
C THR A 197 -17.64 4.99 14.16
N GLU A 198 -18.12 5.36 15.35
CA GLU A 198 -17.82 4.60 16.57
C GLU A 198 -18.27 3.14 16.48
N ASP A 199 -19.39 2.88 15.79
CA ASP A 199 -19.99 1.54 15.66
C ASP A 199 -19.57 0.80 14.38
N SER A 200 -18.94 1.48 13.40
CA SER A 200 -18.53 0.83 12.15
C SER A 200 -17.40 -0.19 12.36
N ALA A 201 -17.34 -1.22 11.51
CA ALA A 201 -16.19 -2.11 11.48
C ALA A 201 -14.95 -1.38 10.95
N ALA A 202 -13.76 -1.80 11.36
CA ALA A 202 -12.52 -1.23 10.84
C ALA A 202 -12.37 -1.38 9.31
N ALA A 203 -12.99 -2.42 8.74
CA ALA A 203 -13.02 -2.66 7.29
C ALA A 203 -13.83 -1.62 6.51
N ASP A 204 -14.74 -0.89 7.17
CA ASP A 204 -15.56 0.15 6.54
C ASP A 204 -14.86 1.51 6.51
N SER A 205 -13.75 1.65 7.22
CA SER A 205 -12.95 2.87 7.20
C SER A 205 -12.40 3.17 5.80
N PRO A 206 -12.44 4.44 5.34
CA PRO A 206 -11.88 4.82 4.05
C PRO A 206 -10.36 4.57 3.97
N LEU A 207 -9.70 4.35 5.11
CA LEU A 207 -8.28 4.04 5.19
C LEU A 207 -7.99 2.53 5.09
N ALA A 208 -8.99 1.68 5.24
CA ALA A 208 -8.81 0.22 5.26
C ALA A 208 -8.17 -0.32 3.96
N ILE A 209 -8.55 0.23 2.80
CA ILE A 209 -7.95 -0.14 1.52
C ILE A 209 -6.46 0.17 1.46
N PHE A 210 -6.07 1.35 1.93
CA PHE A 210 -4.66 1.76 1.93
C PHE A 210 -3.84 0.96 2.94
N SER A 211 -4.42 0.62 4.09
CA SER A 211 -3.80 -0.28 5.06
C SER A 211 -3.54 -1.67 4.47
N LYS A 212 -4.49 -2.23 3.73
CA LYS A 212 -4.33 -3.53 3.05
C LYS A 212 -3.20 -3.51 2.02
N ILE A 213 -3.04 -2.40 1.29
CA ILE A 213 -1.96 -2.24 0.30
C ILE A 213 -0.60 -2.08 0.99
N CYS A 214 -0.54 -1.27 2.06
CA CYS A 214 0.71 -0.94 2.73
C CYS A 214 1.15 -1.97 3.79
N SER A 215 0.22 -2.76 4.30
CA SER A 215 0.45 -3.74 5.36
C SER A 215 -0.38 -5.00 5.16
N PRO A 216 -0.10 -5.77 4.10
CA PRO A 216 -0.92 -6.91 3.71
C PRO A 216 -0.88 -8.08 4.72
N LEU A 217 0.16 -8.16 5.55
CA LEU A 217 0.36 -9.24 6.52
C LEU A 217 -0.24 -8.92 7.89
N SER A 218 -0.43 -7.65 8.20
CA SER A 218 -0.94 -7.21 9.49
C SER A 218 -2.45 -7.36 9.57
N LYS A 219 -2.94 -7.43 10.79
CA LYS A 219 -4.39 -7.42 11.06
C LYS A 219 -4.99 -6.11 10.56
N PRO A 220 -6.32 -6.09 10.32
CA PRO A 220 -7.00 -4.86 9.95
C PRO A 220 -6.58 -3.69 10.84
N MET A 221 -6.37 -2.55 10.23
CA MET A 221 -6.01 -1.33 10.91
C MET A 221 -6.98 -1.04 12.06
N PRO A 222 -6.51 -0.60 13.24
CA PRO A 222 -7.39 -0.15 14.30
C PRO A 222 -8.21 1.06 13.82
N LYS A 223 -9.37 1.28 14.41
CA LYS A 223 -10.16 2.48 14.13
C LYS A 223 -9.34 3.73 14.42
N VAL A 224 -9.40 4.70 13.52
CA VAL A 224 -8.70 5.98 13.68
C VAL A 224 -9.33 6.83 14.78
N ARG A 225 -10.66 6.78 14.90
CA ARG A 225 -11.37 7.38 16.03
C ARG A 225 -11.03 6.59 17.30
N GLY A 226 -10.31 7.23 18.19
CA GLY A 226 -9.77 6.62 19.42
C GLY A 226 -8.27 6.34 19.38
N ALA A 227 -7.62 6.51 18.24
CA ALA A 227 -6.17 6.47 18.11
C ALA A 227 -5.55 7.87 18.23
N GLU A 228 -6.05 8.68 19.15
CA GLU A 228 -5.52 10.01 19.40
C GLU A 228 -4.03 9.94 19.75
N GLY A 229 -3.21 10.69 19.00
CA GLY A 229 -1.75 10.72 19.17
C GLY A 229 -0.95 9.92 18.16
N TYR A 230 -1.58 9.09 17.31
CA TYR A 230 -0.90 8.40 16.23
C TYR A 230 -1.06 9.15 14.91
N GLN A 231 0.00 9.18 14.11
CA GLN A 231 -0.07 9.70 12.75
C GLN A 231 -0.70 8.64 11.84
N LEU A 232 -1.61 9.03 10.93
CA LEU A 232 -2.31 8.08 10.06
C LEU A 232 -1.36 7.27 9.18
N ASN A 233 -0.31 7.88 8.69
CA ASN A 233 0.70 7.21 7.88
C ASN A 233 1.42 6.09 8.66
N GLU A 234 1.67 6.25 9.96
CA GLU A 234 2.25 5.20 10.80
C GLU A 234 1.27 4.06 11.06
N LEU A 235 -0.01 4.36 11.24
CA LEU A 235 -1.05 3.33 11.40
C LEU A 235 -1.24 2.47 10.16
N LEU A 236 -1.01 3.04 8.97
CA LEU A 236 -1.15 2.34 7.69
C LEU A 236 0.06 1.45 7.35
N THR A 237 1.20 1.65 8.01
CA THR A 237 2.46 0.94 7.73
C THR A 237 2.88 0.09 8.92
N ALA A 238 2.02 -0.85 9.32
CA ALA A 238 2.30 -1.76 10.43
C ALA A 238 3.32 -2.86 10.07
N ASP A 239 3.38 -3.26 8.79
CA ASP A 239 4.36 -4.23 8.30
C ASP A 239 5.70 -3.56 8.03
N HIS A 240 6.78 -4.31 8.21
CA HIS A 240 8.09 -3.89 7.75
C HIS A 240 8.19 -4.12 6.24
N ILE A 241 8.65 -3.07 5.53
CA ILE A 241 8.81 -3.10 4.08
C ILE A 241 10.30 -3.01 3.76
N HIS A 242 10.80 -3.97 3.01
CA HIS A 242 12.18 -3.99 2.53
C HIS A 242 12.21 -4.01 1.00
N PHE A 243 12.85 -3.01 0.42
CA PHE A 243 13.13 -2.99 -1.00
C PHE A 243 14.39 -3.81 -1.25
N THR A 244 14.25 -4.91 -1.97
CA THR A 244 15.37 -5.81 -2.25
C THR A 244 16.27 -5.21 -3.32
N ASP A 245 17.51 -5.73 -3.44
CA ASP A 245 18.43 -5.35 -4.50
C ASP A 245 17.94 -5.77 -5.90
N GLU A 246 17.00 -6.72 -5.95
CA GLU A 246 16.32 -7.11 -7.16
C GLU A 246 15.29 -6.05 -7.57
N LYS A 247 15.43 -5.55 -8.80
CA LYS A 247 14.58 -4.45 -9.29
C LYS A 247 13.10 -4.83 -9.26
N GLY A 248 12.33 -4.02 -8.53
CA GLY A 248 10.88 -4.13 -8.46
C GLY A 248 10.35 -5.15 -7.46
N LEU A 249 11.20 -5.90 -6.76
CA LEU A 249 10.78 -6.83 -5.74
C LEU A 249 10.74 -6.15 -4.36
N ILE A 250 9.59 -6.21 -3.73
CA ILE A 250 9.33 -5.67 -2.40
C ILE A 250 9.05 -6.85 -1.48
N LYS A 251 9.69 -6.85 -0.32
CA LYS A 251 9.45 -7.84 0.74
C LYS A 251 8.71 -7.20 1.89
N PHE A 252 7.57 -7.77 2.25
CA PHE A 252 6.83 -7.45 3.48
C PHE A 252 7.12 -8.51 4.52
N PHE A 253 7.25 -8.12 5.77
CA PHE A 253 7.37 -9.05 6.88
C PHE A 253 6.74 -8.49 8.16
N SER A 254 6.10 -9.38 8.92
CA SER A 254 5.45 -9.08 10.19
C SER A 254 5.56 -10.30 11.10
N GLY A 255 6.45 -10.24 12.09
CA GLY A 255 6.83 -11.41 12.89
C GLY A 255 7.42 -12.52 12.02
N ASP A 256 6.81 -13.70 12.06
CA ASP A 256 7.25 -14.88 11.28
C ASP A 256 6.64 -14.96 9.88
N LYS A 257 5.79 -14.01 9.50
CA LYS A 257 5.14 -13.97 8.19
C LYS A 257 5.96 -13.16 7.21
N GLU A 258 6.09 -13.68 6.01
CA GLU A 258 6.76 -13.01 4.88
C GLU A 258 5.89 -13.06 3.64
N MET A 259 5.90 -11.99 2.87
CA MET A 259 5.27 -11.90 1.55
C MET A 259 6.16 -11.13 0.59
N PHE A 260 6.18 -11.57 -0.66
CA PHE A 260 6.86 -10.85 -1.73
C PHE A 260 5.83 -10.20 -2.63
N ALA A 261 6.10 -8.97 -3.02
CA ALA A 261 5.29 -8.23 -3.97
C ALA A 261 6.16 -7.64 -5.09
N ILE A 262 5.54 -7.49 -6.24
CA ILE A 262 6.14 -6.81 -7.39
C ILE A 262 5.19 -5.72 -7.86
N VAL A 263 5.73 -4.56 -8.22
CA VAL A 263 4.96 -3.49 -8.83
C VAL A 263 5.18 -3.53 -10.34
N MET A 264 4.12 -3.75 -11.08
CA MET A 264 4.11 -3.72 -12.53
C MET A 264 3.35 -2.52 -13.03
N GLY A 265 3.93 -1.78 -13.99
CA GLY A 265 3.30 -0.65 -14.63
C GLY A 265 3.09 -0.90 -16.13
N ILE A 266 1.90 -0.62 -16.63
CA ILE A 266 1.61 -0.59 -18.05
C ILE A 266 1.93 0.80 -18.57
N ARG A 267 3.01 0.95 -19.37
CA ARG A 267 3.46 2.25 -19.89
C ARG A 267 2.72 2.68 -21.15
N SER A 268 2.31 1.73 -21.97
CA SER A 268 1.48 1.98 -23.13
C SER A 268 0.46 0.86 -23.24
N SER A 269 -0.80 1.19 -23.18
CA SER A 269 -1.85 0.36 -23.75
C SER A 269 -1.80 0.57 -25.26
N GLY A 270 -1.95 -0.48 -26.08
CA GLY A 270 -2.34 -0.31 -27.46
C GLY A 270 -3.61 0.52 -27.55
N ASP A 271 -4.04 0.89 -28.75
CA ASP A 271 -5.20 1.78 -28.97
C ASP A 271 -6.49 1.30 -28.29
N TYR A 272 -6.51 0.07 -27.78
CA TYR A 272 -7.64 -0.53 -27.07
C TYR A 272 -7.17 -1.31 -25.86
N MET A 273 -7.58 -0.91 -24.66
CA MET A 273 -7.64 -1.78 -23.50
C MET A 273 -8.97 -2.53 -23.56
N ASP A 274 -8.92 -3.81 -23.86
CA ASP A 274 -10.12 -4.64 -23.84
C ASP A 274 -10.36 -5.30 -22.46
N GLU A 275 -11.57 -5.80 -22.26
CA GLU A 275 -11.94 -6.48 -21.03
C GLU A 275 -11.12 -7.78 -20.84
N GLY A 276 -10.62 -8.36 -21.91
CA GLY A 276 -9.80 -9.59 -21.91
C GLY A 276 -8.47 -9.37 -21.20
N MET A 277 -7.88 -8.19 -21.28
CA MET A 277 -6.64 -7.86 -20.57
C MET A 277 -6.83 -7.86 -19.05
N ILE A 278 -7.91 -7.23 -18.57
CA ILE A 278 -8.23 -7.22 -17.15
C ILE A 278 -8.58 -8.63 -16.66
N ALA A 279 -9.36 -9.38 -17.42
CA ALA A 279 -9.68 -10.76 -17.13
C ALA A 279 -8.42 -11.64 -17.06
N SER A 280 -7.46 -11.43 -17.96
CA SER A 280 -6.17 -12.15 -17.95
C SER A 280 -5.34 -11.84 -16.70
N LEU A 281 -5.29 -10.58 -16.26
CA LEU A 281 -4.64 -10.21 -15.00
C LEU A 281 -5.33 -10.87 -13.81
N LEU A 282 -6.65 -10.86 -13.76
CA LEU A 282 -7.43 -11.47 -12.69
C LEU A 282 -7.39 -13.01 -12.72
N SER A 283 -6.90 -13.63 -13.79
CA SER A 283 -6.70 -15.10 -13.86
C SER A 283 -5.39 -15.59 -13.23
N ILE A 284 -4.48 -14.67 -12.91
CA ILE A 284 -3.21 -14.99 -12.25
C ILE A 284 -3.48 -15.47 -10.83
N ASP A 285 -2.87 -16.59 -10.41
CA ASP A 285 -3.02 -17.15 -9.05
C ASP A 285 -2.15 -16.37 -8.05
N CYS A 286 -2.52 -15.12 -7.82
CA CYS A 286 -1.88 -14.24 -6.84
C CYS A 286 -2.86 -13.21 -6.29
N GLU A 287 -2.53 -12.63 -5.15
CA GLU A 287 -3.20 -11.45 -4.62
C GLU A 287 -2.76 -10.21 -5.39
N LEU A 288 -3.69 -9.33 -5.75
CA LEU A 288 -3.47 -8.13 -6.57
C LEU A 288 -4.05 -6.90 -5.87
#